data_30f2a119b8b3094695e9263796ab0e8b
#
_entry.id   30f2a119b8b3094695e9263796ab0e8b
#
_cell.length_a   1.000
_cell.length_b   1.000
_cell.length_c   1.000
_cell.angle_alpha   90.00
_cell.angle_beta   90.00
_cell.angle_gamma   90.00
#
_symmetry.space_group_name_H-M   'P 1'
#
loop_
_entity.id
_entity.type
_entity.pdbx_description
1 polymer ?
#
loop_
_entity_poly.entity_id
_entity_poly.type
_entity_poly.pdbx_seq_one_letter_code
_entity_poly.pdbx_strand_id
1 'polypeptide(L)'
;MRRIQTGVIAVCLAAALLSGCAGSSAQSTASSTAASSAAASSISTTAVSANYDGGSGTQEDPYQINSVDSLLTFASNVNDGSQGGYAGVSFKLTSDLDLSGVEWAPIGNMNDMETHSTLFLGSFDGDGHTISNLNYTSDVYNCGAGLFGVSCGEVKNLTLENATVAVTEGTSMAIGGVVGYNMGSVDNVTLKGDSTITGNNCVGGIVGGNNNSITNCTVEGATVVVIGDNHFTDQIIQADVAECGGLVVGGSFGGSIDSCTASGTVKATGNEPVGLGGIGGCLEMMDTITNCTADVTIESENGGHALSLIHI
;
A
#
# COMPACT_ATOMS: atom_id res chain seq x y z
N MET A 1 38.09 1.16 -1.98
CA MET A 1 37.35 0.18 -1.15
C MET A 1 36.71 0.93 -0.01
N ARG A 2 35.51 1.46 -0.20
CA ARG A 2 34.66 1.99 0.88
C ARG A 2 33.69 0.88 1.28
N ARG A 3 33.74 0.50 2.55
CA ARG A 3 32.83 -0.51 3.12
C ARG A 3 31.41 0.07 3.11
N ILE A 4 30.52 -0.62 2.45
CA ILE A 4 29.08 -0.43 2.54
C ILE A 4 28.66 -0.80 3.96
N GLN A 5 28.38 0.21 4.78
CA GLN A 5 27.61 0.00 6.02
C GLN A 5 26.13 0.11 5.66
N THR A 6 25.61 -0.95 5.12
CA THR A 6 24.18 -1.15 4.87
C THR A 6 23.52 -1.75 6.10
N GLY A 7 22.42 -1.19 6.54
CA GLY A 7 21.39 -2.07 7.05
C GLY A 7 21.13 -2.13 8.56
N VAL A 8 21.26 -1.05 9.34
CA VAL A 8 20.86 -1.13 10.78
C VAL A 8 19.75 -0.13 11.14
N ILE A 9 19.39 0.82 10.29
CA ILE A 9 18.52 1.95 10.67
C ILE A 9 17.07 1.79 10.17
N ALA A 10 16.82 1.03 9.10
CA ALA A 10 15.45 0.73 8.64
C ALA A 10 14.62 -0.08 9.67
N VAL A 11 15.31 -0.88 10.51
CA VAL A 11 14.68 -1.72 11.54
C VAL A 11 14.08 -0.90 12.70
N CYS A 12 14.58 0.30 12.98
CA CYS A 12 14.13 1.06 14.15
C CYS A 12 12.79 1.79 13.92
N LEU A 13 12.46 2.19 12.68
CA LEU A 13 11.17 2.80 12.39
C LEU A 13 10.04 1.76 12.31
N ALA A 14 10.34 0.58 11.76
CA ALA A 14 9.42 -0.57 11.76
C ALA A 14 9.07 -1.04 13.19
N ALA A 15 10.04 -1.02 14.12
CA ALA A 15 9.82 -1.45 15.50
C ALA A 15 8.95 -0.48 16.32
N ALA A 16 8.96 0.82 16.02
CA ALA A 16 8.11 1.79 16.69
C ALA A 16 6.66 1.77 16.18
N LEU A 17 6.44 1.38 14.92
CA LEU A 17 5.12 1.27 14.30
C LEU A 17 4.45 -0.09 14.58
N LEU A 18 5.24 -1.16 14.79
CA LEU A 18 4.75 -2.52 15.09
C LEU A 18 3.99 -2.64 16.43
N SER A 19 4.15 -1.71 17.37
CA SER A 19 3.41 -1.74 18.63
C SER A 19 1.96 -1.27 18.52
N GLY A 20 1.56 -0.67 17.39
CA GLY A 20 0.20 -0.14 17.17
C GLY A 20 -0.73 -1.05 16.34
N CYS A 21 -0.18 -1.90 15.47
CA CYS A 21 -0.97 -2.69 14.50
C CYS A 21 -1.16 -4.17 14.89
N ALA A 22 -0.65 -4.63 16.05
CA ALA A 22 -0.84 -6.02 16.49
C ALA A 22 -2.27 -6.24 17.01
N GLY A 23 -3.17 -6.62 16.14
CA GLY A 23 -4.44 -7.25 16.46
C GLY A 23 -4.17 -8.57 17.20
N SER A 24 -4.51 -8.65 18.49
CA SER A 24 -4.25 -9.78 19.35
C SER A 24 -5.10 -11.01 18.98
N SER A 25 -4.48 -12.02 18.38
CA SER A 25 -4.99 -13.38 18.45
C SER A 25 -4.51 -14.03 19.76
N ALA A 26 -5.27 -13.90 20.84
CA ALA A 26 -5.00 -14.54 22.10
C ALA A 26 -5.66 -15.89 22.17
N GLN A 27 -4.84 -16.93 22.22
CA GLN A 27 -5.22 -18.29 22.54
C GLN A 27 -5.49 -18.42 24.05
N SER A 28 -6.68 -18.87 24.40
CA SER A 28 -7.19 -18.98 25.77
C SER A 28 -6.48 -20.06 26.59
N THR A 29 -5.98 -19.71 27.78
CA THR A 29 -5.96 -20.63 28.93
C THR A 29 -6.65 -19.94 30.10
N ALA A 30 -7.69 -20.58 30.60
CA ALA A 30 -8.54 -20.10 31.67
C ALA A 30 -7.81 -20.05 33.03
N SER A 31 -7.98 -18.95 33.76
CA SER A 31 -8.10 -18.98 35.21
C SER A 31 -8.88 -17.76 35.70
N SER A 32 -9.81 -18.02 36.57
CA SER A 32 -10.82 -17.15 37.14
C SER A 32 -10.28 -16.04 38.04
N THR A 33 -10.81 -14.84 38.00
CA THR A 33 -11.59 -14.07 39.02
C THR A 33 -11.42 -12.57 38.83
N ALA A 34 -12.54 -11.89 39.09
CA ALA A 34 -12.76 -10.48 39.37
C ALA A 34 -13.15 -9.57 38.20
N ALA A 35 -14.45 -9.28 38.21
CA ALA A 35 -15.10 -8.26 37.40
C ALA A 35 -14.56 -6.85 37.66
N SER A 36 -14.16 -6.18 36.59
CA SER A 36 -14.14 -4.72 36.52
C SER A 36 -14.80 -4.34 35.20
N SER A 37 -15.98 -3.73 35.30
CA SER A 37 -16.74 -3.20 34.18
C SER A 37 -16.00 -2.00 33.58
N ALA A 38 -15.21 -2.23 32.53
CA ALA A 38 -14.82 -1.17 31.62
C ALA A 38 -15.98 -0.99 30.63
N ALA A 39 -16.68 0.14 30.70
CA ALA A 39 -17.66 0.52 29.71
C ALA A 39 -16.98 0.60 28.36
N ALA A 40 -17.29 -0.34 27.47
CA ALA A 40 -17.02 -0.19 26.05
C ALA A 40 -17.80 1.05 25.60
N SER A 41 -17.07 2.09 25.18
CA SER A 41 -17.66 3.23 24.51
C SER A 41 -18.24 2.70 23.20
N SER A 42 -19.56 2.48 23.17
CA SER A 42 -20.27 2.20 21.94
C SER A 42 -20.23 3.46 21.08
N ILE A 43 -19.32 3.48 20.10
CA ILE A 43 -19.40 4.43 19.00
C ILE A 43 -20.80 4.25 18.41
N SER A 44 -21.54 5.35 18.30
CA SER A 44 -22.91 5.32 17.79
C SER A 44 -22.90 4.87 16.33
N THR A 45 -23.08 3.58 16.09
CA THR A 45 -23.11 2.95 14.75
C THR A 45 -24.17 3.56 13.82
N THR A 46 -25.17 4.25 14.36
CA THR A 46 -26.26 4.87 13.60
C THR A 46 -25.84 6.10 12.80
N ALA A 47 -24.77 6.81 13.18
CA ALA A 47 -24.31 8.00 12.44
C ALA A 47 -23.40 7.63 11.28
N VAL A 48 -22.69 6.52 11.37
CA VAL A 48 -21.74 6.05 10.35
C VAL A 48 -22.49 5.36 9.19
N SER A 49 -23.53 4.58 9.48
CA SER A 49 -24.30 3.87 8.45
C SER A 49 -25.07 4.79 7.48
N ALA A 50 -25.33 6.06 7.87
CA ALA A 50 -26.02 7.02 7.00
C ALA A 50 -25.17 7.50 5.81
N ASN A 51 -23.86 7.21 5.82
CA ASN A 51 -22.91 7.67 4.80
C ASN A 51 -22.51 6.58 3.78
N TYR A 52 -23.03 5.37 3.95
CA TYR A 52 -22.76 4.22 3.08
C TYR A 52 -24.05 3.64 2.52
N ASP A 53 -23.92 2.86 1.44
CA ASP A 53 -25.07 2.34 0.68
C ASP A 53 -25.76 1.14 1.38
N GLY A 54 -25.23 0.70 2.54
CA GLY A 54 -25.78 -0.37 3.35
C GLY A 54 -24.75 -0.99 4.29
N GLY A 55 -25.18 -2.02 5.01
CA GLY A 55 -24.36 -2.74 5.97
C GLY A 55 -24.24 -2.06 7.34
N SER A 56 -23.62 -2.79 8.26
CA SER A 56 -23.37 -2.32 9.64
C SER A 56 -21.88 -2.16 9.99
N GLY A 57 -20.99 -2.48 9.04
CA GLY A 57 -19.54 -2.38 9.19
C GLY A 57 -18.91 -3.56 9.93
N THR A 58 -19.67 -4.62 10.21
CA THR A 58 -19.10 -5.87 10.75
C THR A 58 -18.55 -6.74 9.61
N GLN A 59 -17.78 -7.77 9.95
CA GLN A 59 -17.29 -8.72 8.97
C GLN A 59 -18.40 -9.50 8.26
N GLU A 60 -19.51 -9.80 8.98
CA GLU A 60 -20.67 -10.51 8.46
C GLU A 60 -21.62 -9.61 7.65
N ASP A 61 -21.58 -8.29 7.91
CA ASP A 61 -22.41 -7.28 7.26
C ASP A 61 -21.60 -6.00 7.01
N PRO A 62 -20.62 -6.03 6.07
CA PRO A 62 -19.75 -4.90 5.78
C PRO A 62 -20.51 -3.67 5.30
N TYR A 63 -19.99 -2.46 5.58
CA TYR A 63 -20.47 -1.26 4.91
C TYR A 63 -20.32 -1.37 3.40
N GLN A 64 -21.37 -1.05 2.66
CA GLN A 64 -21.43 -1.18 1.22
C GLN A 64 -21.02 0.13 0.54
N ILE A 65 -20.20 0.01 -0.49
CA ILE A 65 -19.75 1.09 -1.35
C ILE A 65 -20.18 0.72 -2.78
N ASN A 66 -21.18 1.42 -3.32
CA ASN A 66 -21.72 1.16 -4.66
C ASN A 66 -21.55 2.32 -5.64
N SER A 67 -20.99 3.44 -5.18
CA SER A 67 -20.86 4.67 -5.96
C SER A 67 -19.52 5.38 -5.68
N VAL A 68 -19.12 6.24 -6.59
CA VAL A 68 -17.94 7.10 -6.39
C VAL A 68 -18.14 8.01 -5.17
N ASP A 69 -19.35 8.51 -4.94
CA ASP A 69 -19.65 9.39 -3.80
C ASP A 69 -19.44 8.66 -2.45
N SER A 70 -19.88 7.40 -2.34
CA SER A 70 -19.64 6.61 -1.13
C SER A 70 -18.17 6.25 -0.96
N LEU A 71 -17.42 5.99 -2.04
CA LEU A 71 -15.97 5.80 -1.98
C LEU A 71 -15.23 7.07 -1.54
N LEU A 72 -15.61 8.25 -2.06
CA LEU A 72 -15.04 9.52 -1.63
C LEU A 72 -15.36 9.85 -0.17
N THR A 73 -16.57 9.51 0.27
CA THR A 73 -16.96 9.63 1.68
C THR A 73 -16.09 8.74 2.57
N PHE A 74 -15.84 7.50 2.16
CA PHE A 74 -14.95 6.59 2.85
C PHE A 74 -13.51 7.16 2.93
N ALA A 75 -12.96 7.63 1.80
CA ALA A 75 -11.65 8.22 1.74
C ALA A 75 -11.52 9.44 2.68
N SER A 76 -12.51 10.35 2.64
CA SER A 76 -12.54 11.53 3.51
C SER A 76 -12.59 11.17 4.98
N ASN A 77 -13.43 10.21 5.37
CA ASN A 77 -13.59 9.79 6.76
C ASN A 77 -12.34 9.08 7.33
N VAL A 78 -11.58 8.36 6.50
CA VAL A 78 -10.27 7.83 6.90
C VAL A 78 -9.28 8.98 7.08
N ASN A 79 -9.22 9.89 6.11
CA ASN A 79 -8.22 10.94 6.06
C ASN A 79 -8.42 12.05 7.09
N ASP A 80 -9.64 12.28 7.59
CA ASP A 80 -9.91 13.24 8.66
C ASP A 80 -9.67 12.65 10.07
N GLY A 81 -9.42 11.35 10.16
CA GLY A 81 -9.15 10.65 11.41
C GLY A 81 -10.35 10.53 12.37
N SER A 82 -11.52 11.01 11.97
CA SER A 82 -12.71 11.08 12.84
C SER A 82 -13.21 9.72 13.30
N GLN A 83 -12.86 8.66 12.53
CA GLN A 83 -13.28 7.28 12.78
C GLN A 83 -12.14 6.39 13.31
N GLY A 84 -11.00 6.97 13.70
CA GLY A 84 -9.85 6.20 14.20
C GLY A 84 -9.34 5.17 13.20
N GLY A 85 -9.29 5.53 11.91
CA GLY A 85 -8.83 4.66 10.82
C GLY A 85 -9.72 3.45 10.55
N TYR A 86 -10.90 3.39 11.12
CA TYR A 86 -11.85 2.28 11.01
C TYR A 86 -11.31 0.93 11.51
N ALA A 87 -10.56 0.92 12.61
CA ALA A 87 -10.08 -0.31 13.21
C ALA A 87 -11.22 -1.30 13.51
N GLY A 88 -11.14 -2.51 12.95
CA GLY A 88 -12.14 -3.57 13.12
C GLY A 88 -13.44 -3.35 12.33
N VAL A 89 -13.49 -2.38 11.42
CA VAL A 89 -14.64 -2.12 10.54
C VAL A 89 -14.36 -2.70 9.15
N SER A 90 -15.38 -3.30 8.55
CA SER A 90 -15.31 -3.91 7.22
C SER A 90 -16.10 -3.11 6.19
N PHE A 91 -15.51 -2.95 5.02
CA PHE A 91 -16.08 -2.32 3.83
C PHE A 91 -16.05 -3.28 2.66
N LYS A 92 -17.05 -3.15 1.77
CA LYS A 92 -17.18 -3.99 0.59
C LYS A 92 -17.67 -3.18 -0.61
N LEU A 93 -17.02 -3.32 -1.75
CA LEU A 93 -17.59 -2.87 -3.02
C LEU A 93 -18.78 -3.74 -3.40
N THR A 94 -19.80 -3.13 -3.99
CA THR A 94 -20.98 -3.84 -4.51
C THR A 94 -21.28 -3.48 -5.97
N SER A 95 -20.40 -2.69 -6.59
CA SER A 95 -20.43 -2.36 -8.01
C SER A 95 -19.04 -1.93 -8.49
N ASP A 96 -18.82 -1.99 -9.80
CA ASP A 96 -17.66 -1.39 -10.43
C ASP A 96 -17.75 0.13 -10.36
N LEU A 97 -16.60 0.81 -10.17
CA LEU A 97 -16.52 2.25 -10.02
C LEU A 97 -15.57 2.85 -11.08
N ASP A 98 -16.01 3.92 -11.73
CA ASP A 98 -15.21 4.69 -12.68
C ASP A 98 -14.81 6.03 -12.06
N LEU A 99 -13.51 6.24 -11.85
CA LEU A 99 -12.93 7.45 -11.28
C LEU A 99 -12.52 8.49 -12.34
N SER A 100 -13.01 8.38 -13.57
CA SER A 100 -12.74 9.36 -14.62
C SER A 100 -13.15 10.77 -14.19
N GLY A 101 -12.18 11.70 -14.18
CA GLY A 101 -12.40 13.08 -13.81
C GLY A 101 -12.57 13.34 -12.30
N VAL A 102 -12.36 12.34 -11.48
CA VAL A 102 -12.35 12.47 -10.01
C VAL A 102 -10.99 12.99 -9.56
N GLU A 103 -10.98 14.05 -8.75
CA GLU A 103 -9.79 14.47 -8.00
C GLU A 103 -9.57 13.51 -6.83
N TRP A 104 -8.54 12.68 -6.93
CA TRP A 104 -8.31 11.64 -5.94
C TRP A 104 -7.38 12.09 -4.82
N ALA A 105 -7.71 11.74 -3.59
CA ALA A 105 -6.81 11.80 -2.44
C ALA A 105 -6.60 10.37 -1.92
N PRO A 106 -5.35 9.87 -1.83
CA PRO A 106 -5.07 8.52 -1.32
C PRO A 106 -5.71 8.25 0.03
N ILE A 107 -6.31 7.08 0.19
CA ILE A 107 -6.97 6.68 1.44
C ILE A 107 -5.91 6.31 2.47
N GLY A 108 -5.92 7.00 3.61
CA GLY A 108 -4.94 6.79 4.67
C GLY A 108 -3.63 7.51 4.43
N ASN A 109 -3.10 8.14 5.47
CA ASN A 109 -1.84 8.88 5.43
C ASN A 109 -1.16 8.83 6.81
N MET A 110 0.09 9.29 6.90
CA MET A 110 0.85 9.37 8.15
C MET A 110 0.99 10.80 8.66
N ASN A 111 0.05 11.69 8.36
CA ASN A 111 0.12 13.08 8.80
C ASN A 111 -0.06 13.22 10.32
N ASP A 112 -0.74 12.26 10.95
CA ASP A 112 -0.88 12.16 12.41
C ASP A 112 -0.08 10.97 12.96
N MET A 113 1.18 11.22 13.26
CA MET A 113 2.10 10.21 13.80
C MET A 113 1.83 9.87 15.28
N GLU A 114 1.08 10.71 16.00
CA GLU A 114 0.82 10.49 17.43
C GLU A 114 -0.37 9.56 17.66
N THR A 115 -1.47 9.79 16.96
CA THR A 115 -2.71 9.02 17.16
C THR A 115 -2.89 7.91 16.14
N HIS A 116 -2.18 7.95 15.00
CA HIS A 116 -2.35 7.03 13.85
C HIS A 116 -3.81 6.99 13.33
N SER A 117 -4.59 8.01 13.64
CA SER A 117 -6.03 8.04 13.35
C SER A 117 -6.33 8.17 11.85
N THR A 118 -5.36 8.66 11.08
CA THR A 118 -5.46 8.83 9.63
C THR A 118 -4.93 7.65 8.82
N LEU A 119 -4.48 6.56 9.46
CA LEU A 119 -4.15 5.30 8.78
C LEU A 119 -5.42 4.52 8.48
N PHE A 120 -5.43 3.75 7.40
CA PHE A 120 -6.48 2.76 7.21
C PHE A 120 -6.17 1.50 8.03
N LEU A 121 -7.05 1.14 8.97
CA LEU A 121 -6.89 0.02 9.91
C LEU A 121 -8.00 -1.05 9.75
N GLY A 122 -8.94 -0.83 8.85
CA GLY A 122 -10.09 -1.70 8.61
C GLY A 122 -9.82 -2.81 7.59
N SER A 123 -10.88 -3.41 7.08
CA SER A 123 -10.84 -4.33 5.94
C SER A 123 -11.62 -3.74 4.76
N PHE A 124 -11.00 -3.71 3.59
CA PHE A 124 -11.60 -3.29 2.34
C PHE A 124 -11.62 -4.47 1.36
N ASP A 125 -12.81 -4.97 1.06
CA ASP A 125 -13.05 -6.09 0.15
C ASP A 125 -13.63 -5.56 -1.17
N GLY A 126 -12.87 -5.67 -2.25
CA GLY A 126 -13.34 -5.34 -3.59
C GLY A 126 -14.42 -6.29 -4.12
N ASP A 127 -14.63 -7.45 -3.49
CA ASP A 127 -15.60 -8.49 -3.87
C ASP A 127 -15.54 -8.89 -5.36
N GLY A 128 -14.37 -8.74 -5.98
CA GLY A 128 -14.14 -9.00 -7.40
C GLY A 128 -14.53 -7.83 -8.33
N HIS A 129 -14.97 -6.71 -7.80
CA HIS A 129 -15.28 -5.50 -8.57
C HIS A 129 -14.03 -4.75 -9.01
N THR A 130 -14.23 -3.89 -10.02
CA THR A 130 -13.19 -3.06 -10.63
C THR A 130 -13.34 -1.60 -10.22
N ILE A 131 -12.23 -0.98 -9.80
CA ILE A 131 -12.07 0.47 -9.78
C ILE A 131 -11.23 0.84 -11.00
N SER A 132 -11.74 1.72 -11.85
CA SER A 132 -11.08 2.11 -13.10
C SER A 132 -10.74 3.59 -13.15
N ASN A 133 -9.74 3.93 -13.99
CA ASN A 133 -9.35 5.29 -14.34
C ASN A 133 -8.95 6.16 -13.13
N LEU A 134 -8.36 5.55 -12.11
CA LEU A 134 -7.71 6.29 -11.02
C LEU A 134 -6.65 7.20 -11.63
N ASN A 135 -6.73 8.50 -11.33
CA ASN A 135 -5.71 9.47 -11.69
C ASN A 135 -5.28 10.27 -10.45
N TYR A 136 -4.05 10.04 -10.00
CA TYR A 136 -3.44 10.77 -8.91
C TYR A 136 -2.08 11.31 -9.32
N THR A 137 -1.93 12.62 -9.28
CA THR A 137 -0.65 13.30 -9.56
C THR A 137 -0.36 14.28 -8.43
N SER A 138 0.85 14.22 -7.89
CA SER A 138 1.28 15.11 -6.80
C SER A 138 2.73 15.53 -6.98
N ASP A 139 3.03 16.74 -6.57
CA ASP A 139 4.38 17.30 -6.42
C ASP A 139 4.77 17.53 -4.95
N VAL A 140 3.92 17.06 -4.02
CA VAL A 140 4.10 17.26 -2.58
C VAL A 140 4.53 15.95 -1.91
N TYR A 141 5.38 16.07 -0.88
CA TYR A 141 5.74 14.93 -0.02
C TYR A 141 4.50 14.23 0.53
N ASN A 142 4.47 12.92 0.37
CA ASN A 142 3.49 12.03 1.00
C ASN A 142 4.18 10.73 1.40
N CYS A 143 3.87 10.18 2.56
CA CYS A 143 4.44 8.89 3.00
C CYS A 143 4.06 7.73 2.08
N GLY A 144 2.90 7.79 1.46
CA GLY A 144 2.44 6.80 0.50
C GLY A 144 1.44 7.38 -0.51
N ALA A 145 1.53 6.94 -1.76
CA ALA A 145 0.63 7.33 -2.84
C ALA A 145 0.06 6.10 -3.55
N GLY A 146 -1.24 6.15 -3.91
CA GLY A 146 -1.97 5.07 -4.57
C GLY A 146 -3.48 5.24 -4.41
N LEU A 147 -4.25 4.18 -4.62
CA LEU A 147 -5.64 4.14 -4.18
C LEU A 147 -5.69 4.30 -2.65
N PHE A 148 -4.87 3.54 -1.94
CA PHE A 148 -4.55 3.74 -0.53
C PHE A 148 -3.15 4.37 -0.42
N GLY A 149 -2.99 5.39 0.42
CA GLY A 149 -1.69 5.97 0.74
C GLY A 149 -0.93 5.08 1.72
N VAL A 150 -1.48 4.88 2.91
CA VAL A 150 -0.90 4.01 3.96
C VAL A 150 -1.99 3.11 4.53
N SER A 151 -1.75 1.80 4.49
CA SER A 151 -2.66 0.80 5.02
C SER A 151 -1.99 -0.10 6.05
N CYS A 152 -2.57 -0.18 7.25
CA CYS A 152 -2.31 -1.21 8.26
C CYS A 152 -3.42 -2.27 8.30
N GLY A 153 -4.46 -2.08 7.50
CA GLY A 153 -5.63 -2.96 7.39
C GLY A 153 -5.47 -4.01 6.28
N GLU A 154 -6.57 -4.59 5.90
CA GLU A 154 -6.65 -5.58 4.82
C GLU A 154 -7.23 -4.92 3.55
N VAL A 155 -6.59 -5.11 2.40
CA VAL A 155 -7.10 -4.74 1.07
C VAL A 155 -7.11 -6.00 0.22
N LYS A 156 -8.30 -6.39 -0.26
CA LYS A 156 -8.43 -7.66 -0.97
C LYS A 156 -9.46 -7.69 -2.09
N ASN A 157 -9.36 -8.74 -2.95
CA ASN A 157 -10.34 -9.08 -3.99
C ASN A 157 -10.68 -7.91 -4.92
N LEU A 158 -9.71 -7.10 -5.29
CA LEU A 158 -9.90 -5.85 -6.03
C LEU A 158 -9.20 -5.90 -7.38
N THR A 159 -9.86 -5.38 -8.41
CA THR A 159 -9.19 -5.02 -9.67
C THR A 159 -9.04 -3.51 -9.77
N LEU A 160 -7.82 -3.03 -10.05
CA LEU A 160 -7.54 -1.66 -10.43
C LEU A 160 -7.16 -1.63 -11.91
N GLU A 161 -7.88 -0.84 -12.71
CA GLU A 161 -7.72 -0.81 -14.16
C GLU A 161 -7.46 0.60 -14.68
N ASN A 162 -6.52 0.75 -15.62
CA ASN A 162 -6.14 2.02 -16.25
C ASN A 162 -5.77 3.11 -15.21
N ALA A 163 -4.95 2.77 -14.24
CA ALA A 163 -4.56 3.69 -13.18
C ALA A 163 -3.33 4.51 -13.59
N THR A 164 -3.35 5.80 -13.28
CA THR A 164 -2.19 6.69 -13.34
C THR A 164 -1.91 7.20 -11.94
N VAL A 165 -0.76 6.83 -11.38
CA VAL A 165 -0.26 7.37 -10.11
C VAL A 165 1.11 7.96 -10.37
N ALA A 166 1.28 9.26 -10.17
CA ALA A 166 2.53 9.95 -10.46
C ALA A 166 2.91 10.92 -9.34
N VAL A 167 4.10 10.72 -8.77
CA VAL A 167 4.73 11.66 -7.84
C VAL A 167 6.10 12.01 -8.40
N THR A 168 6.16 13.12 -9.13
CA THR A 168 7.32 13.49 -9.95
C THR A 168 8.25 14.51 -9.30
N GLU A 169 7.73 15.29 -8.36
CA GLU A 169 8.51 16.23 -7.56
C GLU A 169 8.23 15.98 -6.08
N GLY A 170 9.20 16.29 -5.24
CA GLY A 170 9.08 15.94 -3.82
C GLY A 170 9.49 14.49 -3.55
N THR A 171 9.41 14.12 -2.28
CA THR A 171 9.97 12.87 -1.79
C THR A 171 8.87 12.02 -1.17
N SER A 172 8.17 11.23 -1.98
CA SER A 172 7.30 10.19 -1.42
C SER A 172 8.12 8.95 -1.07
N MET A 173 7.89 8.37 0.10
CA MET A 173 8.58 7.14 0.51
C MET A 173 8.20 5.94 -0.35
N ALA A 174 6.91 5.83 -0.71
CA ALA A 174 6.39 4.66 -1.39
C ALA A 174 5.21 5.01 -2.31
N ILE A 175 5.27 4.57 -3.54
CA ILE A 175 4.26 4.84 -4.56
C ILE A 175 3.80 3.49 -5.13
N GLY A 176 2.53 3.15 -4.97
CA GLY A 176 1.91 1.97 -5.53
C GLY A 176 0.63 2.32 -6.30
N GLY A 177 0.21 1.47 -7.21
CA GLY A 177 -1.10 1.65 -7.84
C GLY A 177 -2.23 1.49 -6.82
N VAL A 178 -2.14 0.45 -6.00
CA VAL A 178 -3.18 0.11 -5.01
C VAL A 178 -2.82 0.61 -3.62
N VAL A 179 -1.65 0.30 -3.11
CA VAL A 179 -1.21 0.74 -1.77
C VAL A 179 0.17 1.37 -1.86
N GLY A 180 0.31 2.62 -1.41
CA GLY A 180 1.62 3.25 -1.30
C GLY A 180 2.49 2.52 -0.29
N TYR A 181 2.13 2.51 0.97
CA TYR A 181 2.87 1.82 2.03
C TYR A 181 1.98 0.82 2.77
N ASN A 182 2.34 -0.48 2.67
CA ASN A 182 1.60 -1.58 3.27
C ASN A 182 2.24 -2.04 4.58
N MET A 183 1.50 -1.91 5.68
CA MET A 183 1.80 -2.49 7.00
C MET A 183 0.76 -3.55 7.40
N GLY A 184 -0.25 -3.77 6.57
CA GLY A 184 -1.31 -4.76 6.72
C GLY A 184 -1.19 -5.89 5.71
N SER A 185 -2.28 -6.26 5.06
CA SER A 185 -2.28 -7.31 4.03
C SER A 185 -2.90 -6.83 2.72
N VAL A 186 -2.30 -7.27 1.61
CA VAL A 186 -2.84 -7.11 0.26
C VAL A 186 -3.00 -8.50 -0.35
N ASP A 187 -4.23 -8.91 -0.63
CA ASP A 187 -4.52 -10.26 -1.10
C ASP A 187 -5.47 -10.27 -2.30
N ASN A 188 -5.17 -11.10 -3.29
CA ASN A 188 -6.00 -11.28 -4.49
C ASN A 188 -6.36 -9.93 -5.18
N VAL A 189 -5.33 -9.12 -5.45
CA VAL A 189 -5.47 -7.82 -6.11
C VAL A 189 -4.88 -7.90 -7.52
N THR A 190 -5.60 -7.35 -8.50
CA THR A 190 -5.15 -7.27 -9.89
C THR A 190 -4.97 -5.82 -10.31
N LEU A 191 -3.79 -5.50 -10.88
CA LEU A 191 -3.53 -4.26 -11.61
C LEU A 191 -3.44 -4.58 -13.10
N LYS A 192 -4.24 -3.91 -13.93
CA LYS A 192 -4.27 -4.19 -15.37
C LYS A 192 -4.54 -2.95 -16.23
N GLY A 193 -4.62 -3.17 -17.54
CA GLY A 193 -4.87 -2.12 -18.53
C GLY A 193 -3.68 -1.18 -18.71
N ASP A 194 -3.93 0.03 -19.21
CA ASP A 194 -2.89 1.04 -19.46
C ASP A 194 -2.43 1.73 -18.16
N SER A 195 -2.10 0.90 -17.13
CA SER A 195 -1.71 1.42 -15.81
C SER A 195 -0.25 1.88 -15.79
N THR A 196 0.00 3.07 -15.28
CA THR A 196 1.34 3.67 -15.15
C THR A 196 1.57 4.21 -13.75
N ILE A 197 2.60 3.72 -13.08
CA ILE A 197 2.97 4.14 -11.72
C ILE A 197 4.36 4.77 -11.78
N THR A 198 4.45 6.04 -11.44
CA THR A 198 5.68 6.85 -11.59
C THR A 198 6.06 7.51 -10.28
N GLY A 199 7.34 7.47 -9.92
CA GLY A 199 7.82 8.23 -8.77
C GLY A 199 9.28 7.99 -8.43
N ASN A 200 9.67 8.51 -7.29
CA ASN A 200 10.99 8.35 -6.67
C ASN A 200 10.90 7.27 -5.57
N ASN A 201 12.03 6.79 -5.09
CA ASN A 201 12.15 5.80 -4.01
C ASN A 201 11.49 4.45 -4.34
N CYS A 202 10.58 3.94 -3.52
CA CYS A 202 9.97 2.63 -3.72
C CYS A 202 8.72 2.75 -4.61
N VAL A 203 8.82 2.33 -5.86
CA VAL A 203 7.74 2.41 -6.85
C VAL A 203 7.27 1.01 -7.24
N GLY A 204 6.05 0.64 -6.90
CA GLY A 204 5.48 -0.67 -7.20
C GLY A 204 4.20 -0.59 -8.02
N GLY A 205 3.96 -1.57 -8.87
CA GLY A 205 2.69 -1.62 -9.60
C GLY A 205 1.51 -1.74 -8.64
N ILE A 206 1.56 -2.67 -7.70
CA ILE A 206 0.52 -2.86 -6.68
C ILE A 206 0.88 -2.13 -5.39
N VAL A 207 2.06 -2.39 -4.83
CA VAL A 207 2.49 -1.86 -3.53
C VAL A 207 3.82 -1.14 -3.68
N GLY A 208 3.94 0.10 -3.19
CA GLY A 208 5.19 0.83 -3.19
C GLY A 208 6.19 0.26 -2.18
N GLY A 209 5.87 0.35 -0.90
CA GLY A 209 6.66 -0.20 0.21
C GLY A 209 5.88 -1.24 1.01
N ASN A 210 6.50 -2.35 1.36
CA ASN A 210 5.85 -3.45 2.05
C ASN A 210 6.58 -3.86 3.34
N ASN A 211 5.84 -3.94 4.45
CA ASN A 211 6.32 -4.46 5.74
C ASN A 211 5.53 -5.68 6.24
N ASN A 212 4.61 -6.22 5.45
CA ASN A 212 3.79 -7.35 5.88
C ASN A 212 3.50 -8.29 4.69
N SER A 213 2.27 -8.58 4.34
CA SER A 213 1.98 -9.62 3.35
C SER A 213 1.37 -9.08 2.06
N ILE A 214 1.84 -9.64 0.94
CA ILE A 214 1.27 -9.48 -0.40
C ILE A 214 1.08 -10.89 -0.95
N THR A 215 -0.17 -11.29 -1.21
CA THR A 215 -0.49 -12.65 -1.64
C THR A 215 -1.44 -12.68 -2.83
N ASN A 216 -1.28 -13.68 -3.70
CA ASN A 216 -2.19 -13.94 -4.82
C ASN A 216 -2.43 -12.75 -5.76
N CYS A 217 -1.47 -11.83 -5.86
CA CYS A 217 -1.63 -10.62 -6.64
C CYS A 217 -1.17 -10.77 -8.09
N THR A 218 -1.81 -10.03 -8.99
CA THR A 218 -1.52 -10.10 -10.43
C THR A 218 -1.30 -8.71 -11.02
N VAL A 219 -0.27 -8.56 -11.84
CA VAL A 219 -0.03 -7.37 -12.67
C VAL A 219 -0.03 -7.76 -14.13
N GLU A 220 -0.88 -7.11 -14.93
CA GLU A 220 -1.06 -7.38 -16.36
C GLU A 220 -0.76 -6.14 -17.21
N GLY A 221 0.44 -6.08 -17.78
CA GLY A 221 0.82 -5.06 -18.78
C GLY A 221 1.14 -3.67 -18.23
N ALA A 222 1.23 -3.48 -16.91
CA ALA A 222 1.50 -2.18 -16.31
C ALA A 222 2.94 -1.68 -16.59
N THR A 223 3.11 -0.37 -16.50
CA THR A 223 4.41 0.31 -16.56
C THR A 223 4.74 0.94 -15.20
N VAL A 224 5.87 0.55 -14.63
CA VAL A 224 6.45 1.17 -13.43
C VAL A 224 7.64 2.03 -13.84
N VAL A 225 7.67 3.30 -13.43
CA VAL A 225 8.72 4.27 -13.76
C VAL A 225 9.35 4.81 -12.50
N VAL A 226 10.65 4.54 -12.31
CA VAL A 226 11.44 5.10 -11.22
C VAL A 226 12.25 6.28 -11.76
N ILE A 227 12.05 7.46 -11.15
CA ILE A 227 12.78 8.68 -11.50
C ILE A 227 14.02 8.74 -10.59
N GLY A 228 15.15 8.23 -11.09
CA GLY A 228 16.39 8.12 -10.31
C GLY A 228 17.23 9.39 -10.31
N ASP A 229 16.71 10.54 -9.92
CA ASP A 229 17.43 11.81 -9.94
C ASP A 229 17.57 12.48 -8.56
N ASN A 230 16.99 11.90 -7.52
CA ASN A 230 17.01 12.52 -6.19
C ASN A 230 17.67 11.61 -5.16
N HIS A 231 18.82 12.02 -4.67
CA HIS A 231 19.30 11.52 -3.38
C HIS A 231 18.36 12.00 -2.27
N PHE A 232 17.36 11.19 -1.97
CA PHE A 232 16.52 11.47 -0.82
C PHE A 232 17.22 10.97 0.45
N THR A 233 17.73 11.93 1.21
CA THR A 233 18.06 11.68 2.60
C THR A 233 16.79 11.93 3.41
N ASP A 234 16.13 10.87 3.87
CA ASP A 234 14.99 11.02 4.76
C ASP A 234 15.43 11.85 5.98
N GLN A 235 14.78 13.00 6.18
CA GLN A 235 15.13 13.92 7.27
C GLN A 235 14.76 13.35 8.65
N ILE A 236 13.88 12.36 8.70
CA ILE A 236 13.47 11.70 9.94
C ILE A 236 14.47 10.61 10.31
N ILE A 237 14.84 9.75 9.36
CA ILE A 237 15.78 8.64 9.60
C ILE A 237 17.23 8.99 9.25
N GLN A 238 17.48 10.12 8.60
CA GLN A 238 18.82 10.56 8.14
C GLN A 238 19.60 9.49 7.38
N ALA A 239 18.89 8.67 6.61
CA ALA A 239 19.43 7.61 5.78
C ALA A 239 19.04 7.81 4.31
N ASP A 240 19.92 7.40 3.40
CA ASP A 240 19.59 7.34 1.99
C ASP A 240 18.61 6.20 1.75
N VAL A 241 17.44 6.50 1.23
CA VAL A 241 16.44 5.50 0.84
C VAL A 241 16.78 5.00 -0.55
N ALA A 242 16.83 3.70 -0.71
CA ALA A 242 17.14 3.10 -2.00
C ALA A 242 16.00 3.36 -2.99
N GLU A 243 16.35 3.92 -4.14
CA GLU A 243 15.43 4.05 -5.26
C GLU A 243 15.23 2.68 -5.89
N CYS A 244 13.97 2.24 -5.98
CA CYS A 244 13.69 0.89 -6.44
C CYS A 244 12.30 0.77 -7.10
N GLY A 245 12.22 -0.14 -8.05
CA GLY A 245 10.98 -0.39 -8.78
C GLY A 245 10.72 -1.86 -9.07
N GLY A 246 9.46 -2.28 -8.92
CA GLY A 246 9.01 -3.62 -9.27
C GLY A 246 7.54 -3.65 -9.68
N LEU A 247 7.14 -4.65 -10.48
CA LEU A 247 5.75 -4.72 -10.93
C LEU A 247 4.78 -5.02 -9.79
N VAL A 248 5.15 -5.85 -8.82
CA VAL A 248 4.31 -6.12 -7.66
C VAL A 248 4.64 -5.14 -6.54
N VAL A 249 5.91 -5.03 -6.14
CA VAL A 249 6.35 -4.19 -5.03
C VAL A 249 7.62 -3.41 -5.36
N GLY A 250 7.67 -2.14 -5.00
CA GLY A 250 8.88 -1.32 -5.13
C GLY A 250 9.98 -1.79 -4.18
N GLY A 251 9.72 -1.74 -2.88
CA GLY A 251 10.60 -2.22 -1.82
C GLY A 251 9.87 -3.03 -0.77
N SER A 252 10.52 -4.06 -0.22
CA SER A 252 10.00 -4.85 0.90
C SER A 252 11.00 -4.89 2.04
N PHE A 253 10.52 -4.74 3.28
CA PHE A 253 11.31 -4.46 4.47
C PHE A 253 10.93 -5.41 5.63
N GLY A 254 11.10 -6.71 5.41
CA GLY A 254 10.73 -7.77 6.36
C GLY A 254 9.33 -8.34 6.13
N GLY A 255 8.79 -8.18 4.92
CA GLY A 255 7.49 -8.70 4.51
C GLY A 255 7.53 -10.05 3.82
N SER A 256 6.36 -10.52 3.39
CA SER A 256 6.19 -11.73 2.59
C SER A 256 5.46 -11.43 1.28
N ILE A 257 5.90 -12.06 0.20
CA ILE A 257 5.30 -11.97 -1.12
C ILE A 257 5.13 -13.40 -1.63
N ASP A 258 3.89 -13.83 -1.78
CA ASP A 258 3.60 -15.21 -2.17
C ASP A 258 2.56 -15.30 -3.30
N SER A 259 2.75 -16.26 -4.20
CA SER A 259 1.79 -16.59 -5.25
C SER A 259 1.40 -15.40 -6.14
N CYS A 260 2.37 -14.49 -6.42
CA CYS A 260 2.15 -13.33 -7.26
C CYS A 260 2.65 -13.55 -8.69
N THR A 261 1.91 -13.01 -9.65
CA THR A 261 2.29 -13.03 -11.07
C THR A 261 2.35 -11.62 -11.63
N ALA A 262 3.33 -11.34 -12.48
CA ALA A 262 3.47 -10.01 -13.06
C ALA A 262 3.94 -10.06 -14.51
N SER A 263 3.35 -9.20 -15.35
CA SER A 263 3.85 -8.89 -16.67
C SER A 263 3.80 -7.39 -16.93
N GLY A 264 4.79 -6.86 -17.66
CA GLY A 264 4.83 -5.43 -17.96
C GLY A 264 6.25 -4.88 -18.08
N THR A 265 6.38 -3.57 -17.84
CA THR A 265 7.65 -2.86 -17.99
C THR A 265 8.03 -2.17 -16.68
N VAL A 266 9.29 -2.32 -16.28
CA VAL A 266 9.89 -1.54 -15.18
C VAL A 266 11.05 -0.75 -15.75
N LYS A 267 11.03 0.57 -15.60
CA LYS A 267 12.09 1.42 -16.15
C LYS A 267 12.58 2.48 -15.18
N ALA A 268 13.85 2.83 -15.31
CA ALA A 268 14.47 3.98 -14.65
C ALA A 268 14.79 5.07 -15.67
N THR A 269 14.47 6.32 -15.34
CA THR A 269 14.69 7.48 -16.24
C THR A 269 15.76 8.46 -15.74
N GLY A 270 16.33 8.23 -14.56
CA GLY A 270 17.33 9.11 -13.95
C GLY A 270 18.78 8.65 -14.13
N ASN A 271 19.69 9.38 -13.49
CA ASN A 271 21.14 9.13 -13.60
C ASN A 271 21.72 8.30 -12.45
N GLU A 272 20.94 8.07 -11.39
CA GLU A 272 21.40 7.34 -10.21
C GLU A 272 21.13 5.83 -10.31
N PRO A 273 21.91 5.01 -9.61
CA PRO A 273 21.68 3.56 -9.58
C PRO A 273 20.36 3.21 -8.90
N VAL A 274 19.49 2.52 -9.60
CA VAL A 274 18.16 2.10 -9.14
C VAL A 274 18.07 0.58 -9.13
N GLY A 275 17.49 0.01 -8.08
CA GLY A 275 17.16 -1.41 -8.03
C GLY A 275 15.86 -1.71 -8.80
N LEU A 276 15.95 -2.44 -9.92
CA LEU A 276 14.76 -2.81 -10.71
C LEU A 276 14.55 -4.32 -10.70
N GLY A 277 13.32 -4.77 -10.51
CA GLY A 277 12.97 -6.18 -10.52
C GLY A 277 11.57 -6.47 -11.08
N GLY A 278 11.34 -7.70 -11.52
CA GLY A 278 10.05 -8.12 -12.04
C GLY A 278 8.97 -8.19 -10.95
N ILE A 279 9.27 -8.83 -9.83
CA ILE A 279 8.38 -8.89 -8.66
C ILE A 279 8.67 -7.71 -7.73
N GLY A 280 9.91 -7.52 -7.29
CA GLY A 280 10.30 -6.45 -6.39
C GLY A 280 11.64 -5.83 -6.73
N GLY A 281 11.80 -4.53 -6.47
CA GLY A 281 13.02 -3.79 -6.78
C GLY A 281 14.08 -3.90 -5.70
N CYS A 282 13.72 -3.66 -4.44
CA CYS A 282 14.59 -3.81 -3.26
C CYS A 282 13.95 -4.76 -2.26
N LEU A 283 14.70 -5.78 -1.85
CA LEU A 283 14.25 -6.79 -0.91
C LEU A 283 15.27 -6.92 0.20
N GLU A 284 14.84 -6.88 1.45
CA GLU A 284 15.72 -7.06 2.60
C GLU A 284 15.91 -8.54 2.93
N MET A 285 16.95 -8.84 3.73
CA MET A 285 17.32 -10.23 4.06
C MET A 285 16.26 -11.01 4.84
N MET A 286 15.25 -10.33 5.40
CA MET A 286 14.16 -10.97 6.14
C MET A 286 12.89 -11.18 5.28
N ASP A 287 12.91 -10.68 4.04
CA ASP A 287 11.80 -10.88 3.12
C ASP A 287 11.73 -12.33 2.64
N THR A 288 10.49 -12.78 2.44
CA THR A 288 10.23 -14.08 1.83
C THR A 288 9.47 -13.89 0.52
N ILE A 289 10.01 -14.45 -0.56
CA ILE A 289 9.32 -14.50 -1.86
C ILE A 289 9.16 -15.96 -2.24
N THR A 290 7.91 -16.37 -2.46
CA THR A 290 7.58 -17.75 -2.80
C THR A 290 6.54 -17.80 -3.91
N ASN A 291 6.63 -18.81 -4.77
CA ASN A 291 5.64 -19.10 -5.83
C ASN A 291 5.34 -17.92 -6.77
N CYS A 292 6.27 -16.99 -6.94
CA CYS A 292 6.08 -15.81 -7.77
C CYS A 292 6.71 -15.99 -9.16
N THR A 293 6.05 -15.40 -10.16
CA THR A 293 6.56 -15.39 -11.54
C THR A 293 6.45 -14.00 -12.16
N ALA A 294 7.44 -13.60 -12.97
CA ALA A 294 7.41 -12.33 -13.69
C ALA A 294 7.87 -12.50 -15.14
N ASP A 295 7.12 -11.91 -16.08
CA ASP A 295 7.50 -11.68 -17.46
C ASP A 295 7.66 -10.18 -17.67
N VAL A 296 8.88 -9.67 -17.51
CA VAL A 296 9.15 -8.25 -17.37
C VAL A 296 10.16 -7.75 -18.39
N THR A 297 9.87 -6.57 -18.98
CA THR A 297 10.87 -5.76 -19.67
C THR A 297 11.48 -4.78 -18.69
N ILE A 298 12.80 -4.81 -18.53
CA ILE A 298 13.52 -3.86 -17.66
C ILE A 298 14.32 -2.90 -18.56
N GLU A 299 14.09 -1.60 -18.38
CA GLU A 299 14.72 -0.52 -19.15
C GLU A 299 15.44 0.43 -18.20
N SER A 300 16.67 0.81 -18.53
CA SER A 300 17.41 1.83 -17.81
C SER A 300 18.09 2.75 -18.81
N GLU A 301 17.79 4.05 -18.77
CA GLU A 301 18.31 5.02 -19.72
C GLU A 301 19.81 5.28 -19.56
N ASN A 302 20.36 5.15 -18.35
CA ASN A 302 21.75 5.52 -18.02
C ASN A 302 22.58 4.40 -17.38
N GLY A 303 22.21 3.13 -17.59
CA GLY A 303 23.03 1.99 -17.17
C GLY A 303 22.94 1.64 -15.68
N GLY A 304 21.83 1.99 -15.03
CA GLY A 304 21.53 1.53 -13.67
C GLY A 304 21.58 0.00 -13.54
N HIS A 305 21.88 -0.51 -12.37
CA HIS A 305 21.98 -1.94 -12.10
C HIS A 305 20.58 -2.56 -12.12
N ALA A 306 20.17 -3.10 -13.27
CA ALA A 306 18.97 -3.89 -13.39
C ALA A 306 19.24 -5.30 -12.81
N LEU A 307 18.75 -5.61 -11.64
CA LEU A 307 18.71 -6.96 -11.10
C LEU A 307 17.34 -7.56 -11.49
N SER A 308 17.34 -8.35 -12.55
CA SER A 308 16.17 -9.16 -12.89
C SER A 308 16.07 -10.33 -11.91
N LEU A 309 15.24 -10.21 -10.87
CA LEU A 309 14.80 -11.35 -10.08
C LEU A 309 13.72 -12.08 -10.88
N ILE A 310 14.17 -12.95 -11.79
CA ILE A 310 13.34 -13.86 -12.56
C ILE A 310 13.45 -15.23 -11.88
N HIS A 311 12.34 -15.76 -11.41
CA HIS A 311 12.17 -17.08 -10.80
C HIS A 311 12.87 -17.27 -9.44
N ILE A 312 12.09 -17.23 -8.42
CA ILE A 312 12.32 -17.98 -7.19
C ILE A 312 11.12 -18.93 -6.97
#